data_654d4b5e3a74eb4f2fd7ede6425f7891
#
_entry.id   654d4b5e3a74eb4f2fd7ede6425f7891
#
_cell.length_a   1.000
_cell.length_b   1.000
_cell.length_c   1.000
_cell.angle_alpha   90.00
_cell.angle_beta   90.00
_cell.angle_gamma   90.00
#
_symmetry.space_group_name_H-M   'P 1'
#
loop_
_entity.id
_entity.type
_entity.pdbx_description
1 polymer ?
#
loop_
_entity_poly.entity_id
_entity_poly.type
_entity_poly.pdbx_seq_one_letter_code
_entity_poly.pdbx_strand_id
1 'polypeptide(L)'
;MSMAKEKVKIDNPFVTTGYAGADYFCDREKETADIIRYLTNGNNVALISPRRYGKSDLLRHCFAQKVIADNYYTFIVDIYSTKTVAEMVAKLGSAILETLKPKGKKAWEKFLAILASVRSGISFDINGQPSWTMSVGDIQSPTATLDEIFAYMQNADRPCLVVIDEFQQITKYGDPNIEAEIRTRVQYCNNAHFVFSGSRRQLMGAIFTSPARPFYQSVTLYHLDRLPLDRYTAFCVAHFKKKGKKLDAAVVSRLYSQFDGVTYYMQRVMNELFSKTTADATCVEDDVSRAVDEIIAVSSPIYEDLMYQLPEKQSRVLIAVAKDGSAENVTSGKFIKRHGLVSPNSVKSAIPALIEKGLLTQDKGIYKVYDLFFSLWLVKNF
;
A
#
# COMPACT_ATOMS: atom_id res chain seq x y z
N MET A 1 -20.07 8.62 -29.20
CA MET A 1 -20.89 8.77 -27.98
C MET A 1 -20.18 8.06 -26.84
N SER A 2 -19.55 8.81 -25.95
CA SER A 2 -18.91 8.26 -24.76
C SER A 2 -20.02 7.85 -23.79
N MET A 3 -20.21 6.56 -23.57
CA MET A 3 -21.01 6.09 -22.44
C MET A 3 -20.32 6.60 -21.16
N ALA A 4 -20.93 7.56 -20.52
CA ALA A 4 -20.55 7.93 -19.15
C ALA A 4 -20.73 6.67 -18.31
N LYS A 5 -19.63 6.09 -17.79
CA LYS A 5 -19.71 5.01 -16.81
C LYS A 5 -20.53 5.54 -15.65
N GLU A 6 -21.75 5.01 -15.45
CA GLU A 6 -22.53 5.27 -14.26
C GLU A 6 -21.64 5.03 -13.03
N LYS A 7 -21.43 6.07 -12.24
CA LYS A 7 -20.69 5.93 -10.98
C LYS A 7 -21.50 4.99 -10.11
N VAL A 8 -20.96 3.83 -9.77
CA VAL A 8 -21.55 2.92 -8.80
C VAL A 8 -21.83 3.70 -7.52
N LYS A 9 -23.10 3.82 -7.16
CA LYS A 9 -23.52 4.52 -5.95
C LYS A 9 -23.10 3.70 -4.75
N ILE A 10 -22.14 4.20 -4.00
CA ILE A 10 -21.66 3.54 -2.78
C ILE A 10 -22.60 3.94 -1.65
N ASP A 11 -23.32 2.98 -1.09
CA ASP A 11 -24.27 3.24 0.00
C ASP A 11 -23.55 3.41 1.36
N ASN A 12 -22.50 2.64 1.61
CA ASN A 12 -21.69 2.75 2.81
C ASN A 12 -20.45 3.61 2.55
N PRO A 13 -20.32 4.79 3.19
CA PRO A 13 -19.21 5.70 2.93
C PRO A 13 -17.86 5.23 3.47
N PHE A 14 -17.86 4.26 4.38
CA PHE A 14 -16.63 3.72 4.97
C PHE A 14 -16.06 2.61 4.10
N VAL A 15 -15.44 3.01 2.99
CA VAL A 15 -14.87 2.09 2.00
C VAL A 15 -13.65 1.39 2.58
N THR A 16 -13.60 0.07 2.48
CA THR A 16 -12.52 -0.77 3.03
C THR A 16 -11.48 -1.20 2.00
N THR A 17 -11.79 -1.04 0.71
CA THR A 17 -10.92 -1.45 -0.40
C THR A 17 -10.93 -0.43 -1.52
N GLY A 18 -9.76 0.11 -1.84
CA GLY A 18 -9.55 1.02 -2.96
C GLY A 18 -10.08 2.45 -2.75
N TYR A 19 -9.70 3.32 -3.65
CA TYR A 19 -10.11 4.73 -3.66
C TYR A 19 -11.44 4.90 -4.38
N ALA A 20 -12.43 5.42 -3.68
CA ALA A 20 -13.80 5.58 -4.18
C ALA A 20 -14.17 7.03 -4.58
N GLY A 21 -13.21 7.93 -4.54
CA GLY A 21 -13.42 9.36 -4.85
C GLY A 21 -13.28 10.26 -3.62
N ALA A 22 -13.22 11.56 -3.87
CA ALA A 22 -12.95 12.58 -2.85
C ALA A 22 -13.99 12.60 -1.72
N ASP A 23 -15.26 12.34 -2.03
CA ASP A 23 -16.34 12.33 -1.04
C ASP A 23 -16.18 11.24 0.05
N TYR A 24 -15.42 10.19 -0.25
CA TYR A 24 -15.16 9.05 0.63
C TYR A 24 -13.72 9.03 1.16
N PHE A 25 -12.96 10.08 0.89
CA PHE A 25 -11.57 10.23 1.31
C PHE A 25 -11.47 11.24 2.45
N CYS A 26 -10.95 10.80 3.60
CA CYS A 26 -10.91 11.60 4.81
C CYS A 26 -9.61 12.37 4.91
N ASP A 27 -9.69 13.71 5.06
CA ASP A 27 -8.55 14.59 5.31
C ASP A 27 -7.46 14.48 4.25
N ARG A 28 -6.22 14.72 4.61
CA ARG A 28 -5.03 14.62 3.73
C ARG A 28 -4.86 15.76 2.73
N GLU A 29 -5.55 16.89 2.95
CA GLU A 29 -5.43 18.09 2.10
C GLU A 29 -3.98 18.57 2.03
N LYS A 30 -3.29 18.59 3.19
CA LYS A 30 -1.89 19.00 3.28
C LYS A 30 -0.97 18.04 2.54
N GLU A 31 -1.10 16.74 2.81
CA GLU A 31 -0.28 15.71 2.19
C GLU A 31 -0.51 15.67 0.67
N THR A 32 -1.76 15.82 0.25
CA THR A 32 -2.13 15.92 -1.17
C THR A 32 -1.48 17.12 -1.84
N ALA A 33 -1.59 18.30 -1.23
CA ALA A 33 -0.99 19.54 -1.75
C ALA A 33 0.55 19.44 -1.80
N ASP A 34 1.18 18.90 -0.77
CA ASP A 34 2.63 18.76 -0.68
C ASP A 34 3.16 17.78 -1.75
N ILE A 35 2.55 16.60 -1.90
CA ILE A 35 2.96 15.60 -2.90
C ILE A 35 2.79 16.17 -4.31
N ILE A 36 1.64 16.79 -4.61
CA ILE A 36 1.40 17.42 -5.91
C ILE A 36 2.46 18.51 -6.17
N ARG A 37 2.71 19.39 -5.20
CA ARG A 37 3.71 20.46 -5.32
C ARG A 37 5.12 19.90 -5.59
N TYR A 38 5.54 18.84 -4.89
CA TYR A 38 6.84 18.23 -5.18
C TYR A 38 6.92 17.68 -6.61
N LEU A 39 5.92 16.91 -7.02
CA LEU A 39 5.90 16.29 -8.33
C LEU A 39 5.82 17.32 -9.47
N THR A 40 4.99 18.35 -9.34
CA THR A 40 4.85 19.40 -10.35
C THR A 40 6.07 20.33 -10.40
N ASN A 41 6.88 20.38 -9.36
CA ASN A 41 8.16 21.09 -9.32
C ASN A 41 9.35 20.23 -9.78
N GLY A 42 9.09 19.04 -10.34
CA GLY A 42 10.15 18.18 -10.86
C GLY A 42 10.88 17.33 -9.81
N ASN A 43 10.36 17.21 -8.60
CA ASN A 43 10.98 16.40 -7.56
C ASN A 43 10.41 14.99 -7.52
N ASN A 44 11.28 14.01 -7.31
CA ASN A 44 10.87 12.66 -6.95
C ASN A 44 10.59 12.56 -5.44
N VAL A 45 9.67 11.69 -5.04
CA VAL A 45 9.23 11.55 -3.64
C VAL A 45 9.41 10.11 -3.17
N ALA A 46 9.92 9.90 -1.96
CA ALA A 46 9.82 8.62 -1.26
C ALA A 46 8.74 8.73 -0.18
N LEU A 47 7.60 8.09 -0.41
CA LEU A 47 6.46 8.05 0.52
C LEU A 47 6.57 6.85 1.45
N ILE A 48 6.91 7.10 2.70
CA ILE A 48 7.17 6.07 3.71
C ILE A 48 6.09 6.09 4.78
N SER A 49 5.41 4.96 4.97
CA SER A 49 4.39 4.82 6.01
C SER A 49 4.17 3.35 6.34
N PRO A 50 3.77 3.00 7.55
CA PRO A 50 3.32 1.64 7.84
C PRO A 50 2.21 1.21 6.89
N ARG A 51 2.02 -0.11 6.76
CA ARG A 51 0.88 -0.64 6.03
C ARG A 51 -0.44 -0.18 6.64
N ARG A 52 -1.50 -0.13 5.83
CA ARG A 52 -2.88 0.16 6.29
C ARG A 52 -3.13 1.60 6.74
N TYR A 53 -2.23 2.54 6.40
CA TYR A 53 -2.38 3.98 6.65
C TYR A 53 -2.98 4.76 5.47
N GLY A 54 -3.34 4.06 4.37
CA GLY A 54 -3.97 4.68 3.21
C GLY A 54 -3.02 5.30 2.19
N LYS A 55 -1.73 4.88 2.11
CA LYS A 55 -0.74 5.39 1.13
C LYS A 55 -1.24 5.33 -0.31
N SER A 56 -1.67 4.15 -0.74
CA SER A 56 -2.06 3.92 -2.14
C SER A 56 -3.32 4.72 -2.50
N ASP A 57 -4.24 4.91 -1.56
CA ASP A 57 -5.43 5.72 -1.77
C ASP A 57 -5.11 7.22 -1.77
N LEU A 58 -4.15 7.68 -0.94
CA LEU A 58 -3.63 9.04 -1.02
C LEU A 58 -3.04 9.34 -2.40
N LEU A 59 -2.23 8.43 -2.94
CA LEU A 59 -1.63 8.61 -4.27
C LEU A 59 -2.69 8.60 -5.38
N ARG A 60 -3.71 7.75 -5.28
CA ARG A 60 -4.86 7.77 -6.19
C ARG A 60 -5.65 9.08 -6.06
N HIS A 61 -5.81 9.59 -4.84
CA HIS A 61 -6.45 10.88 -4.60
C HIS A 61 -5.66 12.03 -5.20
N CYS A 62 -4.33 12.06 -5.03
CA CYS A 62 -3.47 13.06 -5.69
C CYS A 62 -3.62 13.02 -7.22
N PHE A 63 -3.62 11.82 -7.80
CA PHE A 63 -3.73 11.66 -9.25
C PHE A 63 -5.13 11.98 -9.80
N ALA A 64 -6.16 11.89 -8.97
CA ALA A 64 -7.52 12.30 -9.32
C ALA A 64 -7.73 13.83 -9.28
N GLN A 65 -6.80 14.60 -8.71
CA GLN A 65 -6.91 16.06 -8.69
C GLN A 65 -6.80 16.63 -10.11
N LYS A 66 -7.64 17.60 -10.44
CA LYS A 66 -7.76 18.15 -11.80
C LYS A 66 -6.41 18.63 -12.36
N VAL A 67 -5.58 19.26 -11.53
CA VAL A 67 -4.25 19.74 -11.94
C VAL A 67 -3.35 18.60 -12.45
N ILE A 68 -3.51 17.39 -11.92
CA ILE A 68 -2.78 16.22 -12.37
C ILE A 68 -3.52 15.50 -13.50
N ALA A 69 -4.80 15.20 -13.32
CA ALA A 69 -5.58 14.41 -14.29
C ALA A 69 -5.63 15.04 -15.70
N ASP A 70 -5.64 16.37 -15.79
CA ASP A 70 -5.72 17.07 -17.06
C ASP A 70 -4.34 17.21 -17.76
N ASN A 71 -3.24 17.20 -16.99
CA ASN A 71 -1.92 17.60 -17.51
C ASN A 71 -0.87 16.49 -17.54
N TYR A 72 -1.09 15.37 -16.82
CA TYR A 72 -0.09 14.31 -16.67
C TYR A 72 -0.66 12.95 -17.05
N TYR A 73 0.20 12.07 -17.54
CA TYR A 73 -0.06 10.64 -17.52
C TYR A 73 0.30 10.08 -16.14
N THR A 74 -0.56 9.23 -15.57
CA THR A 74 -0.38 8.71 -14.22
C THR A 74 -0.37 7.19 -14.18
N PHE A 75 0.59 6.61 -13.47
CA PHE A 75 0.79 5.17 -13.37
C PHE A 75 1.01 4.77 -11.92
N ILE A 76 0.34 3.73 -11.47
CA ILE A 76 0.56 3.13 -10.15
C ILE A 76 0.88 1.66 -10.35
N VAL A 77 2.11 1.29 -10.03
CA VAL A 77 2.65 -0.06 -10.22
C VAL A 77 3.03 -0.65 -8.87
N ASP A 78 2.29 -1.66 -8.44
CA ASP A 78 2.61 -2.43 -7.23
C ASP A 78 3.54 -3.59 -7.58
N ILE A 79 4.76 -3.55 -7.05
CA ILE A 79 5.79 -4.57 -7.28
C ILE A 79 5.89 -5.59 -6.14
N TYR A 80 4.95 -5.63 -5.20
CA TYR A 80 4.97 -6.52 -4.04
C TYR A 80 5.14 -8.01 -4.41
N SER A 81 4.43 -8.46 -5.44
CA SER A 81 4.44 -9.88 -5.85
C SER A 81 5.64 -10.27 -6.73
N THR A 82 6.48 -9.30 -7.15
CA THR A 82 7.62 -9.58 -8.02
C THR A 82 8.81 -10.15 -7.25
N LYS A 83 9.51 -11.08 -7.88
CA LYS A 83 10.69 -11.78 -7.31
C LYS A 83 11.97 -11.50 -8.08
N THR A 84 11.85 -11.01 -9.31
CA THR A 84 12.96 -10.75 -10.22
C THR A 84 12.85 -9.37 -10.86
N VAL A 85 13.97 -8.87 -11.39
CA VAL A 85 14.00 -7.62 -12.18
C VAL A 85 13.10 -7.75 -13.41
N ALA A 86 13.08 -8.88 -14.09
CA ALA A 86 12.23 -9.11 -15.26
C ALA A 86 10.74 -8.99 -14.93
N GLU A 87 10.28 -9.55 -13.80
CA GLU A 87 8.91 -9.42 -13.35
C GLU A 87 8.54 -7.97 -13.01
N MET A 88 9.43 -7.22 -12.38
CA MET A 88 9.24 -5.80 -12.10
C MET A 88 9.12 -4.99 -13.41
N VAL A 89 10.03 -5.25 -14.36
CA VAL A 89 10.05 -4.58 -15.66
C VAL A 89 8.78 -4.89 -16.44
N ALA A 90 8.31 -6.14 -16.43
CA ALA A 90 7.07 -6.54 -17.07
C ALA A 90 5.87 -5.77 -16.50
N LYS A 91 5.76 -5.66 -15.18
CA LYS A 91 4.68 -4.89 -14.54
C LYS A 91 4.75 -3.40 -14.88
N LEU A 92 5.94 -2.81 -14.79
CA LEU A 92 6.16 -1.40 -15.09
C LEU A 92 5.82 -1.11 -16.57
N GLY A 93 6.36 -1.91 -17.48
CA GLY A 93 6.11 -1.79 -18.89
C GLY A 93 4.63 -1.94 -19.24
N SER A 94 3.95 -2.97 -18.73
CA SER A 94 2.53 -3.18 -18.97
C SER A 94 1.69 -1.97 -18.55
N ALA A 95 1.93 -1.43 -17.35
CA ALA A 95 1.18 -0.29 -16.85
C ALA A 95 1.40 0.98 -17.67
N ILE A 96 2.65 1.26 -18.07
CA ILE A 96 3.01 2.48 -18.80
C ILE A 96 2.55 2.38 -20.25
N LEU A 97 2.87 1.29 -20.91
CA LEU A 97 2.61 1.13 -22.34
C LEU A 97 1.12 0.95 -22.64
N GLU A 98 0.35 0.34 -21.72
CA GLU A 98 -1.10 0.25 -21.87
C GLU A 98 -1.77 1.62 -21.85
N THR A 99 -1.29 2.54 -21.04
CA THR A 99 -1.85 3.90 -20.92
C THR A 99 -1.37 4.81 -22.06
N LEU A 100 -0.10 4.71 -22.43
CA LEU A 100 0.52 5.52 -23.50
C LEU A 100 0.32 4.92 -24.90
N LYS A 101 -0.69 4.08 -25.13
CA LYS A 101 -0.95 3.44 -26.43
C LYS A 101 -0.88 4.45 -27.58
N PRO A 102 -0.06 4.17 -28.60
CA PRO A 102 0.07 5.08 -29.73
C PRO A 102 -1.25 5.19 -30.49
N LYS A 103 -1.61 6.40 -30.88
CA LYS A 103 -2.79 6.66 -31.70
C LYS A 103 -2.36 6.97 -33.14
N GLY A 104 -2.70 6.08 -34.07
CA GLY A 104 -2.39 6.24 -35.48
C GLY A 104 -1.06 5.62 -35.93
N LYS A 105 -0.93 5.36 -37.26
CA LYS A 105 0.15 4.59 -37.87
C LYS A 105 1.55 5.12 -37.53
N LYS A 106 1.77 6.44 -37.70
CA LYS A 106 3.08 7.06 -37.40
C LYS A 106 3.49 6.96 -35.93
N ALA A 107 2.53 7.04 -35.01
CA ALA A 107 2.81 6.87 -33.58
C ALA A 107 3.18 5.42 -33.26
N TRP A 108 2.54 4.46 -33.92
CA TRP A 108 2.89 3.04 -33.83
C TRP A 108 4.28 2.73 -34.41
N GLU A 109 4.65 3.32 -35.52
CA GLU A 109 6.00 3.18 -36.09
C GLU A 109 7.09 3.68 -35.15
N LYS A 110 6.88 4.83 -34.49
CA LYS A 110 7.77 5.35 -33.46
C LYS A 110 7.82 4.46 -32.21
N PHE A 111 6.67 3.98 -31.76
CA PHE A 111 6.57 3.06 -30.63
C PHE A 111 7.35 1.78 -30.88
N LEU A 112 7.16 1.15 -32.05
CA LEU A 112 7.88 -0.06 -32.44
C LEU A 112 9.40 0.16 -32.62
N ALA A 113 9.80 1.38 -33.01
CA ALA A 113 11.20 1.73 -33.11
C ALA A 113 11.90 1.86 -31.75
N ILE A 114 11.16 2.29 -30.72
CA ILE A 114 11.68 2.41 -29.34
C ILE A 114 11.70 1.05 -28.64
N LEU A 115 10.68 0.22 -28.84
CA LEU A 115 10.52 -1.09 -28.15
C LEU A 115 11.09 -2.26 -28.96
N ALA A 116 12.38 -2.23 -29.25
CA ALA A 116 13.02 -3.27 -30.05
C ALA A 116 13.15 -4.61 -29.32
N SER A 117 13.35 -4.57 -27.98
CA SER A 117 13.57 -5.77 -27.16
C SER A 117 12.30 -6.55 -26.82
N VAL A 118 11.11 -5.96 -27.02
CA VAL A 118 9.82 -6.51 -26.56
C VAL A 118 8.84 -6.75 -27.71
N ARG A 119 9.34 -6.85 -28.94
CA ARG A 119 8.49 -7.04 -30.16
C ARG A 119 7.64 -8.31 -30.12
N SER A 120 8.04 -9.34 -29.39
CA SER A 120 7.31 -10.60 -29.26
C SER A 120 5.95 -10.47 -28.55
N GLY A 121 5.76 -9.43 -27.73
CA GLY A 121 4.52 -9.20 -26.99
C GLY A 121 3.43 -8.47 -27.81
N ILE A 122 3.66 -8.13 -29.06
CA ILE A 122 2.69 -7.41 -29.90
C ILE A 122 1.88 -8.42 -30.69
N SER A 123 0.56 -8.42 -30.46
CA SER A 123 -0.42 -9.16 -31.25
C SER A 123 -1.34 -8.19 -31.96
N PHE A 124 -1.91 -8.62 -33.07
CA PHE A 124 -2.93 -7.84 -33.80
C PHE A 124 -4.27 -8.56 -33.68
N ASP A 125 -5.33 -7.81 -33.38
CA ASP A 125 -6.67 -8.35 -33.40
C ASP A 125 -7.16 -8.61 -34.84
N ILE A 126 -8.36 -9.19 -34.96
CA ILE A 126 -8.97 -9.50 -36.28
C ILE A 126 -9.23 -8.26 -37.15
N ASN A 127 -9.19 -7.06 -36.59
CA ASN A 127 -9.33 -5.79 -37.29
C ASN A 127 -7.98 -5.11 -37.60
N GLY A 128 -6.87 -5.82 -37.34
CA GLY A 128 -5.52 -5.30 -37.48
C GLY A 128 -5.14 -4.22 -36.46
N GLN A 129 -5.92 -4.10 -35.36
CA GLN A 129 -5.59 -3.21 -34.27
C GLN A 129 -4.51 -3.88 -33.40
N PRO A 130 -3.38 -3.23 -33.15
CA PRO A 130 -2.34 -3.78 -32.33
C PRO A 130 -2.82 -3.85 -30.88
N SER A 131 -2.74 -5.02 -30.29
CA SER A 131 -2.84 -5.23 -28.86
C SER A 131 -1.47 -5.67 -28.34
N TRP A 132 -1.12 -5.17 -27.17
CA TRP A 132 0.17 -5.43 -26.63
C TRP A 132 0.05 -5.92 -25.17
N THR A 133 0.68 -7.06 -24.90
CA THR A 133 0.80 -7.63 -23.57
C THR A 133 2.26 -7.96 -23.32
N MET A 134 2.83 -7.41 -22.26
CA MET A 134 4.18 -7.77 -21.84
C MET A 134 4.11 -8.89 -20.81
N SER A 135 4.64 -10.05 -21.17
CA SER A 135 4.87 -11.14 -20.24
C SER A 135 6.35 -11.21 -19.84
N VAL A 136 6.65 -11.89 -18.74
CA VAL A 136 8.05 -12.08 -18.30
C VAL A 136 8.87 -12.84 -19.35
N GLY A 137 8.24 -13.75 -20.09
CA GLY A 137 8.89 -14.51 -21.17
C GLY A 137 9.29 -13.67 -22.39
N ASP A 138 8.71 -12.50 -22.56
CA ASP A 138 9.03 -11.59 -23.67
C ASP A 138 10.27 -10.74 -23.36
N ILE A 139 10.74 -10.71 -22.12
CA ILE A 139 11.87 -9.89 -21.68
C ILE A 139 13.17 -10.67 -21.76
N GLN A 140 13.87 -10.51 -22.87
CA GLN A 140 15.17 -11.12 -23.08
C GLN A 140 16.29 -10.42 -22.29
N SER A 141 16.20 -9.09 -22.18
CA SER A 141 17.12 -8.24 -21.43
C SER A 141 16.34 -7.24 -20.58
N PRO A 142 16.18 -7.46 -19.28
CA PRO A 142 15.46 -6.54 -18.40
C PRO A 142 16.02 -5.12 -18.43
N THR A 143 17.34 -4.97 -18.50
CA THR A 143 18.01 -3.65 -18.56
C THR A 143 17.68 -2.91 -19.85
N ALA A 144 17.77 -3.59 -21.01
CA ALA A 144 17.42 -2.98 -22.29
C ALA A 144 15.92 -2.60 -22.34
N THR A 145 15.05 -3.46 -21.82
CA THR A 145 13.61 -3.18 -21.75
C THR A 145 13.32 -1.98 -20.83
N LEU A 146 14.05 -1.84 -19.73
CA LEU A 146 13.96 -0.66 -18.87
C LEU A 146 14.35 0.61 -19.63
N ASP A 147 15.45 0.58 -20.39
CA ASP A 147 15.87 1.73 -21.23
C ASP A 147 14.78 2.15 -22.21
N GLU A 148 14.15 1.17 -22.87
CA GLU A 148 13.06 1.41 -23.82
C GLU A 148 11.81 2.01 -23.14
N ILE A 149 11.42 1.52 -21.97
CA ILE A 149 10.28 2.05 -21.20
C ILE A 149 10.56 3.51 -20.80
N PHE A 150 11.76 3.81 -20.30
CA PHE A 150 12.14 5.16 -19.90
C PHE A 150 12.26 6.10 -21.12
N ALA A 151 12.82 5.63 -22.23
CA ALA A 151 12.85 6.38 -23.49
C ALA A 151 11.44 6.69 -24.00
N TYR A 152 10.49 5.76 -23.82
CA TYR A 152 9.11 5.97 -24.23
C TYR A 152 8.41 7.03 -23.36
N MET A 153 8.60 7.01 -22.04
CA MET A 153 8.11 8.08 -21.16
C MET A 153 8.76 9.43 -21.46
N GLN A 154 10.07 9.45 -21.75
CA GLN A 154 10.80 10.66 -22.11
C GLN A 154 10.22 11.33 -23.36
N ASN A 155 9.72 10.56 -24.33
CA ASN A 155 9.16 11.04 -25.59
C ASN A 155 7.63 11.18 -25.58
N ALA A 156 6.98 11.00 -24.42
CA ALA A 156 5.54 11.21 -24.29
C ALA A 156 5.16 12.70 -24.49
N ASP A 157 3.98 12.94 -25.06
CA ASP A 157 3.46 14.28 -25.32
C ASP A 157 3.02 15.06 -24.07
N ARG A 158 2.91 14.36 -22.94
CA ARG A 158 2.68 14.94 -21.61
C ARG A 158 3.63 14.31 -20.60
N PRO A 159 3.98 15.06 -19.54
CA PRO A 159 4.82 14.50 -18.50
C PRO A 159 4.12 13.34 -17.77
N CYS A 160 4.93 12.42 -17.26
CA CYS A 160 4.50 11.20 -16.60
C CYS A 160 4.70 11.30 -15.09
N LEU A 161 3.75 10.81 -14.31
CA LEU A 161 3.88 10.58 -12.87
C LEU A 161 3.77 9.09 -12.58
N VAL A 162 4.81 8.51 -12.04
CA VAL A 162 4.93 7.06 -11.84
C VAL A 162 5.05 6.74 -10.37
N VAL A 163 4.11 5.99 -9.83
CA VAL A 163 4.21 5.38 -8.49
C VAL A 163 4.74 3.97 -8.63
N ILE A 164 5.84 3.68 -7.96
CA ILE A 164 6.30 2.31 -7.73
C ILE A 164 5.99 1.97 -6.27
N ASP A 165 4.90 1.23 -6.06
CA ASP A 165 4.45 0.86 -4.70
C ASP A 165 5.17 -0.40 -4.22
N GLU A 166 5.40 -0.47 -2.90
CA GLU A 166 6.20 -1.48 -2.19
C GLU A 166 7.66 -1.57 -2.73
N PHE A 167 8.25 -0.39 -3.01
CA PHE A 167 9.57 -0.25 -3.66
C PHE A 167 10.69 -1.02 -2.96
N GLN A 168 10.63 -1.20 -1.64
CA GLN A 168 11.62 -2.02 -0.92
C GLN A 168 11.71 -3.47 -1.41
N GLN A 169 10.78 -3.93 -2.26
CA GLN A 169 10.82 -5.27 -2.84
C GLN A 169 12.06 -5.50 -3.72
N ILE A 170 12.59 -4.45 -4.35
CA ILE A 170 13.81 -4.53 -5.18
C ILE A 170 15.01 -5.09 -4.42
N THR A 171 15.08 -4.92 -3.10
CA THR A 171 16.17 -5.46 -2.27
C THR A 171 16.21 -6.99 -2.21
N LYS A 172 15.17 -7.66 -2.71
CA LYS A 172 15.05 -9.13 -2.72
C LYS A 172 15.36 -9.79 -4.05
N TYR A 173 15.62 -9.02 -5.11
CA TYR A 173 15.79 -9.59 -6.46
C TYR A 173 17.14 -10.28 -6.66
N GLY A 174 18.08 -10.17 -5.72
CA GLY A 174 19.41 -10.78 -5.84
C GLY A 174 20.33 -10.08 -6.84
N ASP A 175 19.89 -9.00 -7.46
CA ASP A 175 20.70 -8.16 -8.35
C ASP A 175 21.25 -6.95 -7.56
N PRO A 176 22.57 -6.91 -7.31
CA PRO A 176 23.18 -5.83 -6.52
C PRO A 176 23.14 -4.47 -7.23
N ASN A 177 22.95 -4.45 -8.54
CA ASN A 177 23.01 -3.22 -9.35
C ASN A 177 21.63 -2.59 -9.59
N ILE A 178 20.53 -3.27 -9.30
CA ILE A 178 19.19 -2.82 -9.67
C ILE A 178 18.84 -1.42 -9.15
N GLU A 179 19.32 -1.06 -7.96
CA GLU A 179 19.08 0.29 -7.44
C GLU A 179 19.80 1.36 -8.25
N ALA A 180 21.06 1.11 -8.62
CA ALA A 180 21.84 2.02 -9.43
C ALA A 180 21.25 2.16 -10.84
N GLU A 181 20.79 1.05 -11.41
CA GLU A 181 20.14 0.97 -12.70
C GLU A 181 18.85 1.82 -12.76
N ILE A 182 17.98 1.65 -11.76
CA ILE A 182 16.74 2.43 -11.68
C ILE A 182 17.06 3.92 -11.42
N ARG A 183 17.94 4.20 -10.46
CA ARG A 183 18.31 5.58 -10.09
C ARG A 183 18.89 6.36 -11.27
N THR A 184 19.75 5.73 -12.06
CA THR A 184 20.34 6.37 -13.23
C THR A 184 19.28 6.77 -14.24
N ARG A 185 18.34 5.89 -14.54
CA ARG A 185 17.24 6.17 -15.48
C ARG A 185 16.29 7.24 -14.97
N VAL A 186 15.95 7.17 -13.70
CA VAL A 186 15.12 8.20 -13.03
C VAL A 186 15.78 9.58 -13.14
N GLN A 187 17.10 9.66 -12.98
CA GLN A 187 17.84 10.92 -13.04
C GLN A 187 17.85 11.54 -14.44
N TYR A 188 17.89 10.73 -15.49
CA TYR A 188 17.96 11.21 -16.86
C TYR A 188 16.60 11.32 -17.57
N CYS A 189 15.52 10.85 -16.96
CA CYS A 189 14.17 10.96 -17.51
C CYS A 189 13.50 12.26 -17.05
N ASN A 190 13.71 13.33 -17.77
CA ASN A 190 13.20 14.66 -17.41
C ASN A 190 11.69 14.83 -17.62
N ASN A 191 11.05 13.94 -18.40
CA ASN A 191 9.61 13.97 -18.68
C ASN A 191 8.82 13.00 -17.77
N ALA A 192 9.46 12.42 -16.74
CA ALA A 192 8.77 11.61 -15.76
C ALA A 192 9.26 11.88 -14.33
N HIS A 193 8.33 11.95 -13.38
CA HIS A 193 8.64 12.07 -11.95
C HIS A 193 8.05 10.90 -11.19
N PHE A 194 8.75 10.50 -10.13
CA PHE A 194 8.51 9.22 -9.48
C PHE A 194 8.10 9.39 -8.02
N VAL A 195 7.16 8.55 -7.58
CA VAL A 195 6.88 8.30 -6.17
C VAL A 195 7.27 6.87 -5.84
N PHE A 196 8.27 6.72 -5.00
CA PHE A 196 8.68 5.43 -4.44
C PHE A 196 7.91 5.22 -3.13
N SER A 197 6.87 4.41 -3.16
CA SER A 197 6.03 4.15 -1.99
C SER A 197 6.45 2.85 -1.32
N GLY A 198 6.48 2.83 0.01
CA GLY A 198 6.83 1.62 0.74
C GLY A 198 6.36 1.58 2.17
N SER A 199 6.16 0.35 2.67
CA SER A 199 5.61 0.10 3.99
C SER A 199 6.65 -0.32 5.05
N ARG A 200 7.82 -0.76 4.63
CA ARG A 200 8.90 -1.18 5.53
C ARG A 200 9.86 -0.02 5.81
N ARG A 201 9.56 0.77 6.86
CA ARG A 201 10.31 2.00 7.20
C ARG A 201 11.82 1.81 7.21
N GLN A 202 12.33 0.73 7.82
CA GLN A 202 13.77 0.47 7.91
C GLN A 202 14.40 0.23 6.53
N LEU A 203 13.76 -0.57 5.68
CA LEU A 203 14.27 -0.85 4.33
C LEU A 203 14.20 0.38 3.44
N MET A 204 13.07 1.10 3.45
CA MET A 204 12.91 2.35 2.70
C MET A 204 13.91 3.41 3.20
N GLY A 205 14.06 3.54 4.52
CA GLY A 205 15.08 4.41 5.11
C GLY A 205 16.47 4.04 4.62
N ALA A 206 16.86 2.76 4.67
CA ALA A 206 18.16 2.31 4.19
C ALA A 206 18.40 2.66 2.71
N ILE A 207 17.41 2.50 1.83
CA ILE A 207 17.52 2.84 0.39
C ILE A 207 17.79 4.33 0.18
N PHE A 208 17.07 5.22 0.87
CA PHE A 208 17.07 6.65 0.54
C PHE A 208 17.92 7.52 1.46
N THR A 209 18.29 7.04 2.66
CA THR A 209 19.07 7.85 3.64
C THR A 209 20.49 7.35 3.88
N SER A 210 20.85 6.16 3.41
CA SER A 210 22.20 5.63 3.58
C SER A 210 23.15 6.19 2.52
N PRO A 211 24.27 6.84 2.93
CA PRO A 211 25.27 7.37 1.98
C PRO A 211 25.88 6.32 1.04
N ALA A 212 25.85 5.04 1.45
CA ALA A 212 26.39 3.94 0.66
C ALA A 212 25.42 3.42 -0.42
N ARG A 213 24.21 3.99 -0.54
CA ARG A 213 23.17 3.51 -1.46
C ARG A 213 22.98 4.46 -2.64
N PRO A 214 22.67 3.94 -3.84
CA PRO A 214 22.51 4.77 -5.05
C PRO A 214 21.47 5.89 -4.94
N PHE A 215 20.36 5.65 -4.24
CA PHE A 215 19.28 6.63 -4.07
C PHE A 215 19.53 7.68 -2.97
N TYR A 216 20.71 7.69 -2.33
CA TYR A 216 21.01 8.68 -1.31
C TYR A 216 20.78 10.11 -1.82
N GLN A 217 20.00 10.90 -1.10
CA GLN A 217 19.65 12.30 -1.42
C GLN A 217 19.06 12.55 -2.82
N SER A 218 18.49 11.52 -3.47
CA SER A 218 17.91 11.66 -4.83
C SER A 218 16.40 11.91 -4.84
N VAL A 219 15.75 11.93 -3.67
CA VAL A 219 14.30 12.09 -3.52
C VAL A 219 13.95 12.96 -2.32
N THR A 220 12.76 13.57 -2.33
CA THR A 220 12.17 14.17 -1.12
C THR A 220 11.54 13.08 -0.27
N LEU A 221 12.00 12.94 0.98
CA LEU A 221 11.41 12.00 1.93
C LEU A 221 10.10 12.58 2.48
N TYR A 222 9.04 11.80 2.38
CA TYR A 222 7.73 12.17 2.92
C TYR A 222 7.18 11.03 3.80
N HIS A 223 6.91 11.36 5.05
CA HIS A 223 6.34 10.41 6.02
C HIS A 223 4.85 10.65 6.15
N LEU A 224 4.05 9.60 5.92
CA LEU A 224 2.61 9.64 6.14
C LEU A 224 2.31 9.14 7.56
N ASP A 225 1.74 10.01 8.36
CA ASP A 225 1.32 9.73 9.72
C ASP A 225 -0.16 9.31 9.79
N ARG A 226 -0.65 9.06 11.01
CA ARG A 226 -2.04 8.76 11.29
C ARG A 226 -2.93 9.94 10.90
N LEU A 227 -4.20 9.65 10.58
CA LEU A 227 -5.20 10.71 10.49
C LEU A 227 -5.40 11.36 11.86
N PRO A 228 -5.51 12.68 11.97
CA PRO A 228 -5.89 13.34 13.21
C PRO A 228 -7.28 12.87 13.69
N LEU A 229 -7.41 12.62 14.98
CA LEU A 229 -8.66 12.10 15.58
C LEU A 229 -9.84 13.02 15.32
N ASP A 230 -9.65 14.33 15.47
CA ASP A 230 -10.66 15.34 15.26
C ASP A 230 -11.17 15.35 13.81
N ARG A 231 -10.27 15.26 12.84
CA ARG A 231 -10.59 15.20 11.41
C ARG A 231 -11.36 13.93 11.07
N TYR A 232 -10.88 12.78 11.56
CA TYR A 232 -11.57 11.53 11.33
C TYR A 232 -12.94 11.49 12.00
N THR A 233 -13.08 12.06 13.21
CA THR A 233 -14.36 12.19 13.90
C THR A 233 -15.36 13.04 13.11
N ALA A 234 -14.92 14.21 12.63
CA ALA A 234 -15.75 15.09 11.81
C ALA A 234 -16.24 14.40 10.52
N PHE A 235 -15.35 13.67 9.85
CA PHE A 235 -15.68 12.86 8.68
C PHE A 235 -16.75 11.81 8.99
N CYS A 236 -16.59 11.03 10.04
CA CYS A 236 -17.52 9.99 10.44
C CYS A 236 -18.90 10.56 10.77
N VAL A 237 -18.96 11.60 11.61
CA VAL A 237 -20.22 12.25 11.99
C VAL A 237 -20.94 12.82 10.78
N ALA A 238 -20.21 13.47 9.86
CA ALA A 238 -20.82 14.02 8.65
C ALA A 238 -21.46 12.95 7.77
N HIS A 239 -20.80 11.79 7.60
CA HIS A 239 -21.35 10.69 6.80
C HIS A 239 -22.54 10.00 7.44
N PHE A 240 -22.56 9.82 8.76
CA PHE A 240 -23.74 9.32 9.48
C PHE A 240 -24.92 10.27 9.30
N LYS A 241 -24.68 11.57 9.51
CA LYS A 241 -25.72 12.61 9.36
C LYS A 241 -26.31 12.66 7.94
N LYS A 242 -25.48 12.52 6.90
CA LYS A 242 -25.95 12.50 5.49
C LYS A 242 -26.98 11.39 5.21
N LYS A 243 -26.99 10.33 6.03
CA LYS A 243 -27.91 9.19 5.90
C LYS A 243 -28.97 9.13 7.01
N GLY A 244 -29.19 10.24 7.73
CA GLY A 244 -30.18 10.33 8.81
C GLY A 244 -29.82 9.53 10.06
N LYS A 245 -28.55 9.13 10.21
CA LYS A 245 -28.05 8.39 11.37
C LYS A 245 -27.31 9.32 12.32
N LYS A 246 -27.19 8.94 13.59
CA LYS A 246 -26.41 9.67 14.59
C LYS A 246 -25.20 8.85 15.02
N LEU A 247 -24.11 9.54 15.34
CA LEU A 247 -22.87 8.92 15.82
C LEU A 247 -22.38 9.68 17.05
N ASP A 248 -22.18 8.97 18.16
CA ASP A 248 -21.49 9.53 19.31
C ASP A 248 -19.98 9.62 19.00
N ALA A 249 -19.37 10.77 19.28
CA ALA A 249 -17.94 10.99 19.10
C ALA A 249 -17.07 10.02 19.94
N ALA A 250 -17.59 9.53 21.06
CA ALA A 250 -16.93 8.53 21.92
C ALA A 250 -16.62 7.24 21.15
N VAL A 251 -17.49 6.84 20.20
CA VAL A 251 -17.26 5.68 19.30
C VAL A 251 -15.95 5.83 18.54
N VAL A 252 -15.73 6.99 17.91
CA VAL A 252 -14.53 7.25 17.11
C VAL A 252 -13.29 7.33 18.00
N SER A 253 -13.40 7.95 19.16
CA SER A 253 -12.30 8.03 20.14
C SER A 253 -11.87 6.67 20.65
N ARG A 254 -12.83 5.79 20.94
CA ARG A 254 -12.59 4.41 21.36
C ARG A 254 -11.90 3.61 20.26
N LEU A 255 -12.39 3.67 19.01
CA LEU A 255 -11.78 3.01 17.87
C LEU A 255 -10.34 3.50 17.63
N TYR A 256 -10.14 4.81 17.72
CA TYR A 256 -8.83 5.41 17.53
C TYR A 256 -7.82 4.90 18.55
N SER A 257 -8.23 4.80 19.82
CA SER A 257 -7.39 4.25 20.90
C SER A 257 -7.15 2.75 20.72
N GLN A 258 -8.20 1.99 20.41
CA GLN A 258 -8.13 0.52 20.29
C GLN A 258 -7.26 0.07 19.11
N PHE A 259 -7.32 0.79 17.98
CA PHE A 259 -6.58 0.44 16.76
C PHE A 259 -5.39 1.36 16.48
N ASP A 260 -4.95 2.12 17.48
CA ASP A 260 -3.77 2.98 17.38
C ASP A 260 -3.82 3.93 16.16
N GLY A 261 -5.01 4.44 15.81
CA GLY A 261 -5.23 5.33 14.68
C GLY A 261 -4.95 4.70 13.29
N VAL A 262 -4.83 3.38 13.19
CA VAL A 262 -4.58 2.70 11.90
C VAL A 262 -5.84 2.71 11.05
N THR A 263 -5.82 3.48 9.98
CA THR A 263 -6.99 3.83 9.14
C THR A 263 -7.80 2.61 8.68
N TYR A 264 -7.15 1.54 8.22
CA TYR A 264 -7.83 0.34 7.73
C TYR A 264 -8.76 -0.31 8.78
N TYR A 265 -8.28 -0.46 10.02
CA TYR A 265 -9.08 -1.10 11.07
C TYR A 265 -10.24 -0.22 11.49
N MET A 266 -9.99 1.10 11.63
CA MET A 266 -11.04 2.07 11.93
C MET A 266 -12.12 2.07 10.84
N GLN A 267 -11.72 2.11 9.55
CA GLN A 267 -12.66 2.06 8.43
C GLN A 267 -13.46 0.75 8.42
N ARG A 268 -12.82 -0.38 8.71
CA ARG A 268 -13.49 -1.68 8.72
C ARG A 268 -14.57 -1.76 9.79
N VAL A 269 -14.29 -1.27 11.01
CA VAL A 269 -15.28 -1.24 12.09
C VAL A 269 -16.36 -0.17 11.83
N MET A 270 -15.99 1.01 11.34
CA MET A 270 -16.97 2.05 10.98
C MET A 270 -17.90 1.61 9.85
N ASN A 271 -17.41 0.80 8.90
CA ASN A 271 -18.25 0.20 7.85
C ASN A 271 -19.32 -0.71 8.46
N GLU A 272 -18.96 -1.55 9.43
CA GLU A 272 -19.89 -2.44 10.13
C GLU A 272 -20.90 -1.65 10.98
N LEU A 273 -20.42 -0.70 11.76
CA LEU A 273 -21.26 0.16 12.60
C LEU A 273 -22.27 0.96 11.76
N PHE A 274 -21.80 1.53 10.64
CA PHE A 274 -22.68 2.27 9.74
C PHE A 274 -23.77 1.38 9.13
N SER A 275 -23.43 0.18 8.71
CA SER A 275 -24.39 -0.78 8.13
C SER A 275 -25.47 -1.17 9.13
N LYS A 276 -25.13 -1.33 10.40
CA LYS A 276 -26.06 -1.76 11.46
C LYS A 276 -26.86 -0.66 12.10
N THR A 277 -26.40 0.57 12.06
CA THR A 277 -27.15 1.70 12.58
C THR A 277 -28.30 2.02 11.62
N THR A 278 -29.54 1.93 12.09
CA THR A 278 -30.72 2.31 11.30
C THR A 278 -30.87 3.83 11.23
N ALA A 279 -31.74 4.31 10.34
CA ALA A 279 -32.10 5.73 10.31
C ALA A 279 -32.68 6.15 11.66
N ASP A 280 -32.40 7.39 12.06
CA ASP A 280 -32.77 8.03 13.35
C ASP A 280 -32.12 7.40 14.61
N ALA A 281 -31.44 6.24 14.48
CA ALA A 281 -30.71 5.65 15.59
C ALA A 281 -29.37 6.33 15.85
N THR A 282 -28.88 6.21 17.08
CA THR A 282 -27.55 6.68 17.50
C THR A 282 -26.63 5.49 17.70
N CYS A 283 -25.53 5.47 16.98
CA CYS A 283 -24.43 4.55 17.24
C CYS A 283 -23.68 5.01 18.49
N VAL A 284 -23.58 4.12 19.48
CA VAL A 284 -22.97 4.42 20.78
C VAL A 284 -21.72 3.56 21.01
N GLU A 285 -20.96 3.89 22.03
CA GLU A 285 -19.66 3.25 22.32
C GLU A 285 -19.76 1.72 22.50
N ASP A 286 -20.84 1.24 23.10
CA ASP A 286 -21.07 -0.20 23.31
C ASP A 286 -21.24 -1.00 22.01
N ASP A 287 -21.64 -0.35 20.92
CA ASP A 287 -21.77 -0.98 19.61
C ASP A 287 -20.42 -1.41 19.04
N VAL A 288 -19.32 -0.73 19.44
CA VAL A 288 -17.96 -1.02 18.99
C VAL A 288 -17.56 -2.45 19.31
N SER A 289 -17.80 -2.91 20.55
CA SER A 289 -17.42 -4.26 20.95
C SER A 289 -18.15 -5.32 20.13
N ARG A 290 -19.45 -5.12 19.89
CA ARG A 290 -20.25 -6.03 19.07
C ARG A 290 -19.77 -6.08 17.61
N ALA A 291 -19.49 -4.93 17.02
CA ALA A 291 -18.99 -4.87 15.64
C ALA A 291 -17.60 -5.52 15.50
N VAL A 292 -16.70 -5.30 16.46
CA VAL A 292 -15.37 -5.93 16.48
C VAL A 292 -15.49 -7.44 16.64
N ASP A 293 -16.34 -7.92 17.58
CA ASP A 293 -16.55 -9.33 17.80
C ASP A 293 -17.10 -10.05 16.56
N GLU A 294 -17.99 -9.43 15.81
CA GLU A 294 -18.53 -10.00 14.59
C GLU A 294 -17.49 -10.04 13.46
N ILE A 295 -16.69 -8.98 13.30
CA ILE A 295 -15.57 -8.98 12.32
C ILE A 295 -14.59 -10.12 12.65
N ILE A 296 -14.28 -10.30 13.94
CA ILE A 296 -13.41 -11.38 14.41
C ILE A 296 -14.03 -12.74 14.18
N ALA A 297 -15.33 -12.92 14.48
CA ALA A 297 -16.04 -14.18 14.28
C ALA A 297 -16.04 -14.64 12.81
N VAL A 298 -16.27 -13.71 11.87
CA VAL A 298 -16.20 -14.00 10.43
C VAL A 298 -14.79 -14.45 10.02
N SER A 299 -13.75 -13.93 10.67
CA SER A 299 -12.34 -14.24 10.34
C SER A 299 -11.79 -15.45 11.13
N SER A 300 -12.52 -15.95 12.13
CA SER A 300 -12.05 -17.00 13.06
C SER A 300 -11.57 -18.26 12.34
N PRO A 301 -12.26 -18.82 11.34
CA PRO A 301 -11.79 -20.01 10.63
C PRO A 301 -10.40 -19.82 10.00
N ILE A 302 -10.16 -18.64 9.42
CA ILE A 302 -8.85 -18.31 8.80
C ILE A 302 -7.76 -18.22 9.89
N TYR A 303 -8.08 -17.67 11.04
CA TYR A 303 -7.14 -17.55 12.16
C TYR A 303 -6.82 -18.90 12.79
N GLU A 304 -7.81 -19.80 12.90
CA GLU A 304 -7.63 -21.18 13.35
C GLU A 304 -6.71 -21.96 12.42
N ASP A 305 -6.95 -21.91 11.11
CA ASP A 305 -6.11 -22.55 10.11
C ASP A 305 -4.66 -22.03 10.17
N LEU A 306 -4.50 -20.73 10.36
CA LEU A 306 -3.19 -20.10 10.47
C LEU A 306 -2.45 -20.55 11.72
N MET A 307 -3.14 -20.67 12.85
CA MET A 307 -2.57 -21.18 14.10
C MET A 307 -2.21 -22.66 14.00
N TYR A 308 -3.04 -23.46 13.32
CA TYR A 308 -2.77 -24.88 13.09
C TYR A 308 -1.49 -25.13 12.28
N GLN A 309 -1.19 -24.24 11.31
CA GLN A 309 0.00 -24.32 10.48
C GLN A 309 1.29 -23.88 11.19
N LEU A 310 1.18 -23.24 12.37
CA LEU A 310 2.35 -22.76 13.09
C LEU A 310 2.95 -23.84 13.99
N PRO A 311 4.30 -24.00 13.99
CA PRO A 311 4.97 -24.79 15.00
C PRO A 311 4.63 -24.27 16.42
N GLU A 312 4.46 -25.16 17.37
CA GLU A 312 4.06 -24.83 18.75
C GLU A 312 4.89 -23.70 19.38
N LYS A 313 6.21 -23.68 19.16
CA LYS A 313 7.08 -22.61 19.66
C LYS A 313 6.74 -21.25 19.07
N GLN A 314 6.35 -21.20 17.80
CA GLN A 314 5.96 -19.95 17.14
C GLN A 314 4.58 -19.48 17.62
N SER A 315 3.61 -20.39 17.70
CA SER A 315 2.26 -20.05 18.19
C SER A 315 2.28 -19.52 19.62
N ARG A 316 3.04 -20.15 20.53
CA ARG A 316 3.20 -19.68 21.92
C ARG A 316 3.80 -18.28 22.01
N VAL A 317 4.84 -17.98 21.22
CA VAL A 317 5.46 -16.64 21.17
C VAL A 317 4.48 -15.61 20.61
N LEU A 318 3.74 -15.97 19.57
CA LEU A 318 2.73 -15.10 18.96
C LEU A 318 1.60 -14.73 19.95
N ILE A 319 1.08 -15.73 20.68
CA ILE A 319 0.08 -15.54 21.74
C ILE A 319 0.64 -14.64 22.86
N ALA A 320 1.88 -14.87 23.29
CA ALA A 320 2.52 -14.07 24.32
C ALA A 320 2.63 -12.59 23.94
N VAL A 321 3.02 -12.31 22.69
CA VAL A 321 3.08 -10.95 22.16
C VAL A 321 1.68 -10.33 22.03
N ALA A 322 0.68 -11.11 21.63
CA ALA A 322 -0.72 -10.65 21.55
C ALA A 322 -1.25 -10.22 22.93
N LYS A 323 -0.99 -11.02 23.96
CA LYS A 323 -1.43 -10.73 25.33
C LYS A 323 -0.82 -9.46 25.92
N ASP A 324 0.43 -9.14 25.59
CA ASP A 324 1.06 -7.89 26.01
C ASP A 324 0.67 -6.68 25.10
N GLY A 325 0.05 -6.96 23.94
CA GLY A 325 -0.32 -5.95 22.92
C GLY A 325 0.87 -5.27 22.27
N SER A 326 1.86 -4.88 23.06
CA SER A 326 3.18 -4.34 22.65
C SER A 326 4.23 -4.97 23.55
N ALA A 327 5.06 -5.84 23.01
CA ALA A 327 6.04 -6.60 23.78
C ALA A 327 7.46 -6.07 23.55
N GLU A 328 8.13 -5.73 24.63
CA GLU A 328 9.56 -5.39 24.65
C GLU A 328 10.34 -6.47 25.39
N ASN A 329 11.65 -6.55 25.12
CA ASN A 329 12.55 -7.48 25.81
C ASN A 329 12.01 -8.91 25.88
N VAL A 330 11.42 -9.39 24.79
CA VAL A 330 10.70 -10.68 24.68
C VAL A 330 11.57 -11.91 25.01
N THR A 331 12.89 -11.76 25.06
CA THR A 331 13.84 -12.81 25.48
C THR A 331 14.20 -12.72 26.97
N SER A 332 13.65 -11.75 27.72
CA SER A 332 13.93 -11.61 29.15
C SER A 332 13.31 -12.75 29.98
N GLY A 333 13.96 -13.12 31.06
CA GLY A 333 13.43 -14.13 32.00
C GLY A 333 12.05 -13.74 32.55
N LYS A 334 11.78 -12.44 32.71
CA LYS A 334 10.47 -11.93 33.16
C LYS A 334 9.36 -12.22 32.13
N PHE A 335 9.61 -11.93 30.85
CA PHE A 335 8.64 -12.21 29.78
C PHE A 335 8.40 -13.71 29.62
N ILE A 336 9.47 -14.51 29.59
CA ILE A 336 9.40 -15.97 29.47
C ILE A 336 8.59 -16.59 30.60
N LYS A 337 8.87 -16.21 31.87
CA LYS A 337 8.16 -16.73 33.02
C LYS A 337 6.68 -16.32 33.02
N ARG A 338 6.37 -15.06 32.67
CA ARG A 338 4.99 -14.54 32.59
C ARG A 338 4.14 -15.34 31.63
N HIS A 339 4.68 -15.69 30.48
CA HIS A 339 3.95 -16.35 29.39
C HIS A 339 4.19 -17.86 29.30
N GLY A 340 4.88 -18.46 30.26
CA GLY A 340 5.14 -19.90 30.23
C GLY A 340 5.93 -20.39 29.03
N LEU A 341 6.84 -19.56 28.50
CA LEU A 341 7.66 -19.91 27.34
C LEU A 341 8.85 -20.79 27.75
N VAL A 342 9.38 -21.58 26.81
CA VAL A 342 10.39 -22.60 27.11
C VAL A 342 11.74 -22.01 27.50
N SER A 343 12.26 -21.07 26.72
CA SER A 343 13.59 -20.46 26.94
C SER A 343 13.81 -19.21 26.08
N PRO A 344 14.82 -18.37 26.44
CA PRO A 344 15.22 -17.25 25.61
C PRO A 344 15.59 -17.65 24.17
N ASN A 345 16.26 -18.76 24.01
CA ASN A 345 16.70 -19.26 22.69
C ASN A 345 15.51 -19.70 21.83
N SER A 346 14.47 -20.29 22.42
CA SER A 346 13.26 -20.66 21.66
C SER A 346 12.51 -19.43 21.15
N VAL A 347 12.45 -18.34 21.93
CA VAL A 347 11.86 -17.08 21.54
C VAL A 347 12.70 -16.41 20.43
N LYS A 348 14.03 -16.34 20.65
CA LYS A 348 14.97 -15.76 19.66
C LYS A 348 14.91 -16.45 18.31
N SER A 349 14.68 -17.75 18.25
CA SER A 349 14.53 -18.49 16.98
C SER A 349 13.14 -18.34 16.34
N ALA A 350 12.08 -18.19 17.14
CA ALA A 350 10.70 -18.05 16.64
C ALA A 350 10.42 -16.68 15.99
N ILE A 351 10.98 -15.61 16.55
CA ILE A 351 10.69 -14.23 16.11
C ILE A 351 11.02 -13.98 14.62
N PRO A 352 12.22 -14.29 14.11
CA PRO A 352 12.53 -14.05 12.70
C PRO A 352 11.55 -14.75 11.76
N ALA A 353 11.19 -16.00 12.06
CA ALA A 353 10.25 -16.77 11.26
C ALA A 353 8.83 -16.16 11.30
N LEU A 354 8.37 -15.64 12.45
CA LEU A 354 7.09 -14.96 12.57
C LEU A 354 7.08 -13.61 11.82
N ILE A 355 8.20 -12.89 11.82
CA ILE A 355 8.35 -11.65 11.04
C ILE A 355 8.38 -11.96 9.54
N GLU A 356 9.09 -12.99 9.12
CA GLU A 356 9.15 -13.44 7.72
C GLU A 356 7.77 -13.86 7.21
N LYS A 357 7.01 -14.59 8.01
CA LYS A 357 5.62 -14.96 7.73
C LYS A 357 4.65 -13.76 7.77
N GLY A 358 5.10 -12.58 8.20
CA GLY A 358 4.28 -11.38 8.30
C GLY A 358 3.27 -11.41 9.45
N LEU A 359 3.48 -12.24 10.47
CA LEU A 359 2.62 -12.38 11.65
C LEU A 359 3.02 -11.43 12.78
N LEU A 360 4.30 -11.11 12.89
CA LEU A 360 4.84 -10.11 13.80
C LEU A 360 5.45 -8.95 13.04
N THR A 361 5.39 -7.79 13.67
CA THR A 361 6.18 -6.61 13.30
C THR A 361 7.14 -6.25 14.41
N GLN A 362 8.25 -5.64 14.03
CA GLN A 362 9.22 -5.06 14.96
C GLN A 362 9.52 -3.63 14.56
N ASP A 363 9.37 -2.72 15.50
CA ASP A 363 9.84 -1.33 15.35
C ASP A 363 10.53 -0.89 16.65
N LYS A 364 11.77 -0.40 16.55
CA LYS A 364 12.59 0.07 17.68
C LYS A 364 12.63 -0.90 18.89
N GLY A 365 12.67 -2.21 18.65
CA GLY A 365 12.70 -3.23 19.69
C GLY A 365 11.33 -3.63 20.26
N ILE A 366 10.26 -3.02 19.80
CA ILE A 366 8.88 -3.33 20.19
C ILE A 366 8.29 -4.31 19.17
N TYR A 367 7.74 -5.42 19.67
CA TYR A 367 7.07 -6.44 18.87
C TYR A 367 5.55 -6.33 19.03
N LYS A 368 4.83 -6.41 17.90
CA LYS A 368 3.37 -6.42 17.87
C LYS A 368 2.89 -7.49 16.89
N VAL A 369 1.75 -8.09 17.15
CA VAL A 369 1.05 -8.88 16.13
C VAL A 369 0.67 -7.96 14.99
N TYR A 370 0.96 -8.37 13.76
CA TYR A 370 0.78 -7.52 12.58
C TYR A 370 -0.69 -7.19 12.30
N ASP A 371 -1.57 -8.18 12.39
CA ASP A 371 -3.00 -8.00 12.22
C ASP A 371 -3.68 -7.77 13.57
N LEU A 372 -4.29 -6.58 13.76
CA LEU A 372 -4.89 -6.22 15.05
C LEU A 372 -6.16 -7.01 15.35
N PHE A 373 -6.96 -7.41 14.35
CA PHE A 373 -8.10 -8.30 14.57
C PHE A 373 -7.63 -9.70 14.97
N PHE A 374 -6.58 -10.20 14.33
CA PHE A 374 -5.95 -11.46 14.75
C PHE A 374 -5.37 -11.37 16.14
N SER A 375 -4.74 -10.26 16.51
CA SER A 375 -4.26 -10.02 17.89
C SER A 375 -5.40 -10.10 18.90
N LEU A 376 -6.53 -9.46 18.64
CA LEU A 376 -7.70 -9.51 19.50
C LEU A 376 -8.30 -10.91 19.57
N TRP A 377 -8.34 -11.63 18.46
CA TRP A 377 -8.78 -13.04 18.44
C TRP A 377 -7.87 -13.94 19.27
N LEU A 378 -6.54 -13.78 19.19
CA LEU A 378 -5.59 -14.53 20.02
C LEU A 378 -5.80 -14.28 21.50
N VAL A 379 -6.00 -13.02 21.91
CA VAL A 379 -6.26 -12.67 23.32
C VAL A 379 -7.57 -13.27 23.82
N LYS A 380 -8.59 -13.38 22.95
CA LYS A 380 -9.92 -13.90 23.32
C LYS A 380 -9.93 -15.42 23.45
N ASN A 381 -9.12 -16.14 22.67
CA ASN A 381 -9.19 -17.61 22.57
C ASN A 381 -8.08 -18.32 23.35
N PHE A 382 -7.07 -17.66 23.79
CA PHE A 382 -5.92 -18.21 24.53
C PHE A 382 -5.60 -17.37 25.77
#